data_67ae3324e5811b0785bccc2a5a9bc52f
#
_entry.id   67ae3324e5811b0785bccc2a5a9bc52f
#
_cell.length_a   1.000
_cell.length_b   1.000
_cell.length_c   1.000
_cell.angle_alpha   90.00
_cell.angle_beta   90.00
_cell.angle_gamma   90.00
#
_symmetry.space_group_name_H-M   'P 1'
#
loop_
_entity.id
_entity.type
_entity.pdbx_description
1 polymer ?
#
loop_
_entity_poly.entity_id
_entity_poly.type
_entity_poly.pdbx_seq_one_letter_code
_entity_poly.pdbx_strand_id
1 'polypeptide(L)'
;MITTKNRIGYIQRRYDENNVPHFKFIVAKIKRVNIGVKSTKVYTKEFYPLDLEDLESTTEMFDTSKGIIIVQEPFILKDDEEEYFQAVVDRWNEEPPKSIFD
;
A
#
# COMPACT_ATOMS: atom_id res chain seq x y z
N MET A 1 4.37 -9.13 14.96
CA MET A 1 2.90 -9.17 14.96
C MET A 1 2.34 -7.78 14.73
N ILE A 2 1.29 -7.65 13.93
CA ILE A 2 0.68 -6.37 13.65
C ILE A 2 -0.08 -5.84 14.88
N THR A 3 0.04 -4.54 15.13
CA THR A 3 -0.66 -3.86 16.21
C THR A 3 -1.30 -2.57 15.69
N THR A 4 -2.06 -1.87 16.53
CA THR A 4 -2.63 -0.57 16.16
C THR A 4 -1.60 0.52 15.95
N LYS A 5 -0.33 0.27 16.29
CA LYS A 5 0.77 1.19 16.02
C LYS A 5 1.29 1.11 14.60
N ASN A 6 1.03 -0.01 13.92
CA ASN A 6 1.38 -0.15 12.51
C ASN A 6 0.45 0.69 11.64
N ARG A 7 0.88 0.98 10.43
CA ARG A 7 0.09 1.72 9.45
C ARG A 7 0.01 0.92 8.16
N ILE A 8 -1.05 1.16 7.39
CA ILE A 8 -1.29 0.50 6.12
C ILE A 8 -1.06 1.52 5.02
N GLY A 9 -0.24 1.15 4.04
CA GLY A 9 0.00 1.95 2.86
C GLY A 9 -0.76 1.42 1.66
N TYR A 10 -1.11 2.32 0.75
CA TYR A 10 -1.76 1.95 -0.49
C TYR A 10 -1.43 2.97 -1.57
N ILE A 11 -1.03 2.50 -2.75
CA ILE A 11 -0.78 3.36 -3.89
C ILE A 11 -1.98 3.26 -4.82
N GLN A 12 -2.77 4.31 -4.86
CA GLN A 12 -3.96 4.40 -5.70
C GLN A 12 -3.57 4.95 -7.07
N ARG A 13 -4.07 4.31 -8.13
CA ARG A 13 -3.92 4.78 -9.50
C ARG A 13 -5.27 5.18 -10.06
N ARG A 14 -5.34 6.37 -10.65
CA ARG A 14 -6.52 6.85 -11.35
C ARG A 14 -6.12 7.41 -12.70
N TYR A 15 -7.02 7.32 -13.67
CA TYR A 15 -6.82 7.90 -14.99
C TYR A 15 -7.68 9.15 -15.13
N ASP A 16 -7.12 10.19 -15.76
CA ASP A 16 -7.85 11.41 -16.05
C ASP A 16 -8.61 11.29 -17.38
N GLU A 17 -9.22 12.40 -17.83
CA GLU A 17 -9.99 12.45 -19.08
C GLU A 17 -9.14 12.11 -20.32
N ASN A 18 -7.85 12.38 -20.25
CA ASN A 18 -6.91 12.11 -21.33
C ASN A 18 -6.23 10.74 -21.19
N ASN A 19 -6.74 9.89 -20.29
CA ASN A 19 -6.21 8.57 -20.03
C ASN A 19 -4.76 8.60 -19.47
N VAL A 20 -4.40 9.70 -18.80
CA VAL A 20 -3.11 9.84 -18.14
C VAL A 20 -3.22 9.34 -16.70
N PRO A 21 -2.32 8.45 -16.27
CA PRO A 21 -2.37 7.93 -14.90
C PRO A 21 -1.91 8.96 -13.86
N HIS A 22 -2.62 9.00 -12.75
CA HIS A 22 -2.29 9.80 -11.58
C HIS A 22 -2.22 8.88 -10.36
N PHE A 23 -1.20 9.07 -9.55
CA PHE A 23 -0.93 8.22 -8.40
C PHE A 23 -1.08 9.00 -7.11
N LYS A 24 -1.65 8.34 -6.09
CA LYS A 24 -1.78 8.91 -4.76
C LYS A 24 -1.36 7.87 -3.74
N PHE A 25 -0.50 8.27 -2.80
CA PHE A 25 -0.11 7.42 -1.69
C PHE A 25 -1.02 7.68 -0.50
N ILE A 26 -1.69 6.62 -0.05
CA ILE A 26 -2.64 6.68 1.06
C ILE A 26 -2.03 5.95 2.25
N VAL A 27 -2.03 6.61 3.41
CA VAL A 27 -1.59 6.02 4.67
C VAL A 27 -2.79 5.93 5.59
N ALA A 28 -3.12 4.72 6.01
CA ALA A 28 -4.25 4.45 6.89
C ALA A 28 -3.77 4.00 8.27
N LYS A 29 -4.40 4.54 9.30
CA LYS A 29 -4.17 4.12 10.68
C LYS A 29 -5.03 2.90 10.99
N ILE A 30 -4.47 1.96 11.74
CA ILE A 30 -5.20 0.77 12.16
C ILE A 30 -6.05 1.14 13.39
N LYS A 31 -7.35 0.93 13.28
CA LYS A 31 -8.28 1.14 14.39
C LYS A 31 -8.31 -0.04 15.33
N ARG A 32 -8.28 -1.24 14.78
CA ARG A 32 -8.45 -2.47 15.53
C ARG A 32 -7.87 -3.64 14.77
N VAL A 33 -7.29 -4.58 15.53
CA VAL A 33 -6.86 -5.87 15.00
C VAL A 33 -7.70 -6.94 15.68
N ASN A 34 -8.38 -7.75 14.90
CA ASN A 34 -9.25 -8.81 15.42
C ASN A 34 -8.64 -10.17 15.07
N ILE A 35 -8.08 -10.82 16.09
CA ILE A 35 -7.42 -12.13 15.93
C ILE A 35 -8.48 -13.23 15.98
N GLY A 36 -8.73 -13.85 14.82
CA GLY A 36 -9.66 -14.95 14.71
C GLY A 36 -8.94 -16.31 14.67
N VAL A 37 -9.73 -17.37 14.74
CA VAL A 37 -9.20 -18.74 14.70
C VAL A 37 -8.60 -19.06 13.33
N LYS A 38 -9.25 -18.61 12.27
CA LYS A 38 -8.82 -18.89 10.88
C LYS A 38 -8.06 -17.77 10.24
N SER A 39 -8.32 -16.53 10.63
CA SER A 39 -7.69 -15.37 10.05
C SER A 39 -7.70 -14.20 11.02
N THR A 40 -6.75 -13.30 10.85
CA THR A 40 -6.69 -12.04 11.58
C THR A 40 -7.14 -10.92 10.66
N LYS A 41 -8.12 -10.12 11.11
CA LYS A 41 -8.66 -9.01 10.35
C LYS A 41 -8.13 -7.68 10.90
N VAL A 42 -7.81 -6.79 9.99
CA VAL A 42 -7.30 -5.45 10.31
C VAL A 42 -8.32 -4.42 9.85
N TYR A 43 -8.74 -3.56 10.77
CA TYR A 43 -9.78 -2.57 10.53
C TYR A 43 -9.18 -1.18 10.47
N THR A 44 -9.52 -0.46 9.40
CA THR A 44 -9.13 0.93 9.18
C THR A 44 -10.37 1.75 8.83
N LYS A 45 -10.24 3.06 8.79
CA LYS A 45 -11.31 3.94 8.33
C LYS A 45 -11.44 3.92 6.80
N GLU A 46 -10.32 3.78 6.11
CA GLU A 46 -10.23 3.98 4.66
C GLU A 46 -10.60 2.75 3.85
N PHE A 47 -10.43 1.55 4.44
CA PHE A 47 -10.60 0.30 3.71
C PHE A 47 -11.64 -0.60 4.37
N TYR A 48 -12.18 -1.53 3.58
CA TYR A 48 -12.91 -2.67 4.11
C TYR A 48 -11.97 -3.51 4.99
N PRO A 49 -12.51 -4.39 5.86
CA PRO A 49 -11.64 -5.23 6.69
C PRO A 49 -10.61 -5.97 5.83
N LEU A 50 -9.35 -5.83 6.21
CA LEU A 50 -8.24 -6.42 5.48
C LEU A 50 -7.77 -7.69 6.19
N ASP A 51 -7.38 -8.70 5.40
CA ASP A 51 -6.82 -9.92 5.94
C ASP A 51 -5.31 -9.72 6.17
N LEU A 52 -4.84 -10.06 7.37
CA LEU A 52 -3.43 -9.91 7.71
C LEU A 52 -2.53 -10.71 6.78
N GLU A 53 -2.97 -11.90 6.37
CA GLU A 53 -2.20 -12.74 5.46
C GLU A 53 -1.98 -12.04 4.11
N ASP A 54 -3.00 -11.39 3.59
CA ASP A 54 -2.89 -10.62 2.35
C ASP A 54 -1.93 -9.43 2.51
N LEU A 55 -2.01 -8.73 3.64
CA LEU A 55 -1.12 -7.60 3.92
C LEU A 55 0.34 -8.04 4.00
N GLU A 56 0.61 -9.17 4.64
CA GLU A 56 1.96 -9.70 4.76
C GLU A 56 2.51 -10.17 3.42
N SER A 57 1.67 -10.84 2.61
CA SER A 57 2.05 -11.28 1.28
C SER A 57 2.40 -10.11 0.36
N THR A 58 1.62 -9.03 0.42
CA THR A 58 1.90 -7.82 -0.35
C THR A 58 3.23 -7.20 0.07
N THR A 59 3.50 -7.17 1.38
CA THR A 59 4.75 -6.63 1.91
C THR A 59 5.96 -7.43 1.41
N GLU A 60 5.82 -8.74 1.29
CA GLU A 60 6.88 -9.61 0.78
C GLU A 60 7.17 -9.38 -0.70
N MET A 61 6.20 -8.90 -1.46
CA MET A 61 6.39 -8.57 -2.87
C MET A 61 7.24 -7.32 -3.08
N PHE A 62 7.46 -6.54 -2.02
CA PHE A 62 8.29 -5.35 -2.11
C PHE A 62 9.74 -5.68 -1.89
N ASP A 63 10.53 -5.54 -2.92
CA ASP A 63 11.97 -5.50 -2.76
C ASP A 63 12.43 -4.09 -3.12
N THR A 64 12.42 -3.22 -2.12
CA THR A 64 12.81 -1.82 -2.31
C THR A 64 14.28 -1.69 -2.71
N SER A 65 15.12 -2.69 -2.38
CA SER A 65 16.53 -2.70 -2.78
C SER A 65 16.71 -2.86 -4.28
N LYS A 66 15.77 -3.51 -4.94
CA LYS A 66 15.78 -3.71 -6.39
C LYS A 66 15.01 -2.65 -7.16
N GLY A 67 14.35 -1.74 -6.46
CA GLY A 67 13.56 -0.69 -7.09
C GLY A 67 12.30 -1.17 -7.79
N ILE A 68 11.89 -2.41 -7.56
CA ILE A 68 10.69 -2.97 -8.17
C ILE A 68 9.54 -2.82 -7.18
N ILE A 69 8.53 -2.05 -7.57
CA ILE A 69 7.32 -1.87 -6.77
C ILE A 69 6.14 -2.28 -7.63
N ILE A 70 5.55 -3.42 -7.31
CA ILE A 70 4.32 -3.87 -7.96
C ILE A 70 3.23 -3.83 -6.91
N VAL A 71 2.47 -2.75 -6.85
CA VAL A 71 1.47 -2.60 -5.80
C VAL A 71 0.17 -2.07 -6.33
N GLN A 72 -0.83 -2.92 -6.24
CA GLN A 72 -2.22 -2.49 -6.39
C GLN A 72 -3.05 -2.93 -5.18
N GLU A 73 -2.37 -3.33 -4.10
CA GLU A 73 -2.99 -3.87 -2.90
C GLU A 73 -2.46 -3.13 -1.67
N PRO A 74 -3.26 -2.98 -0.61
CA PRO A 74 -2.77 -2.44 0.65
C PRO A 74 -1.66 -3.30 1.23
N PHE A 75 -0.73 -2.66 1.93
CA PHE A 75 0.43 -3.33 2.52
C PHE A 75 0.77 -2.72 3.88
N ILE A 76 1.53 -3.47 4.69
CA ILE A 76 2.01 -2.98 5.97
C ILE A 76 3.16 -2.00 5.73
N LEU A 77 2.99 -0.77 6.21
CA LEU A 77 3.98 0.29 6.05
C LEU A 77 4.95 0.26 7.23
N LYS A 78 6.24 0.17 6.94
CA LYS A 78 7.28 0.25 7.96
C LYS A 78 7.59 1.71 8.29
N ASP A 79 8.14 1.96 9.47
CA ASP A 79 8.31 3.32 10.00
C ASP A 79 9.12 4.26 9.10
N ASP A 80 10.11 3.73 8.39
CA ASP A 80 11.00 4.51 7.54
C ASP A 80 10.60 4.51 6.06
N GLU A 81 9.48 3.88 5.70
CA GLU A 81 9.07 3.71 4.31
C GLU A 81 8.12 4.80 3.80
N GLU A 82 7.49 5.57 4.69
CA GLU A 82 6.50 6.56 4.27
C GLU A 82 7.08 7.60 3.30
N GLU A 83 8.21 8.18 3.65
CA GLU A 83 8.88 9.18 2.81
C GLU A 83 9.34 8.57 1.49
N TYR A 84 9.82 7.33 1.55
CA TYR A 84 10.27 6.61 0.36
C TYR A 84 9.12 6.42 -0.63
N PHE A 85 7.99 5.90 -0.18
CA PHE A 85 6.84 5.65 -1.05
C PHE A 85 6.22 6.94 -1.56
N GLN A 86 6.19 7.99 -0.74
CA GLN A 86 5.70 9.29 -1.19
C GLN A 86 6.59 9.85 -2.31
N ALA A 87 7.90 9.72 -2.17
CA ALA A 87 8.84 10.16 -3.20
C ALA A 87 8.68 9.37 -4.50
N VAL A 88 8.43 8.07 -4.40
CA VAL A 88 8.18 7.22 -5.58
C VAL A 88 6.91 7.66 -6.29
N VAL A 89 5.84 7.89 -5.55
CA VAL A 89 4.56 8.33 -6.12
C VAL A 89 4.69 9.71 -6.77
N ASP A 90 5.41 10.63 -6.14
CA ASP A 90 5.65 11.95 -6.70
C ASP A 90 6.41 11.86 -8.03
N ARG A 91 7.40 10.99 -8.10
CA ARG A 91 8.15 10.75 -9.35
C ARG A 91 7.25 10.16 -10.44
N TRP A 92 6.39 9.20 -10.07
CA TRP A 92 5.48 8.58 -11.04
C TRP A 92 4.45 9.57 -11.59
N ASN A 93 4.07 10.58 -10.82
CA ASN A 93 3.18 11.64 -11.29
C ASN A 93 3.88 12.55 -12.31
N GLU A 94 5.20 12.74 -12.16
CA GLU A 94 6.00 13.51 -13.12
C GLU A 94 6.34 12.68 -14.36
N GLU A 95 6.78 11.43 -14.15
CA GLU A 95 7.16 10.49 -15.21
C GLU A 95 6.47 9.15 -14.96
N PRO A 96 5.23 8.96 -15.49
CA PRO A 96 4.50 7.72 -15.26
C PRO A 96 5.28 6.50 -15.74
N PRO A 97 5.36 5.45 -14.90
CA PRO A 97 6.06 4.23 -15.29
C PRO A 97 5.32 3.52 -16.42
N LYS A 98 6.07 2.98 -17.36
CA LYS A 98 5.50 2.15 -18.42
C LYS A 98 5.34 0.74 -17.90
N SER A 99 4.15 0.19 -18.02
CA SER A 99 3.82 -1.23 -17.83
C SER A 99 4.07 -1.82 -16.43
N ILE A 100 4.21 -1.02 -15.37
CA ILE A 100 4.33 -1.56 -14.01
C ILE A 100 3.00 -2.13 -13.49
N PHE A 101 1.89 -1.58 -13.97
CA PHE A 101 0.55 -1.96 -13.51
C PHE A 101 -0.31 -2.59 -14.61
N ASP A 102 0.27 -2.96 -15.69
CA ASP A 102 -0.47 -3.58 -16.79
C ASP A 102 -0.72 -5.05 -16.56
#